data_de37c7212459265ede1640aa741fc7e4
#
_entry.id   de37c7212459265ede1640aa741fc7e4
#
_cell.length_a   1.000
_cell.length_b   1.000
_cell.length_c   1.000
_cell.angle_alpha   90.00
_cell.angle_beta   90.00
_cell.angle_gamma   90.00
#
_symmetry.space_group_name_H-M   'P 1'
#
loop_
_entity.id
_entity.type
_entity.pdbx_description
1 polymer ?
#
loop_
_entity_poly.entity_id
_entity_poly.type
_entity_poly.pdbx_seq_one_letter_code
_entity_poly.pdbx_strand_id
1 'polypeptide(L)'
;MTPTNKPLQPPAVQASDLRVALFSGNYNYVRDGANQALNRLVGYLLRQGVKVRVYSPTVDKPAFPATGDLVDIPAIPIPGRSEYRWPLALPARVRRDLKEFNPNIVHVSSPDVVGHRAVTWARRNKVAVVASVHTRFDTYLAYYHLQALEPLARGIMRRFYHR
;
A
#
# COMPACT_ATOMS: atom_id res chain seq x y z
N MET A 1 -47.95 -17.90 -17.55
CA MET A 1 -47.18 -17.17 -16.49
C MET A 1 -45.72 -17.56 -16.61
N THR A 2 -44.91 -16.70 -17.20
CA THR A 2 -43.49 -16.90 -17.39
C THR A 2 -42.76 -16.48 -16.11
N PRO A 3 -41.92 -17.31 -15.48
CA PRO A 3 -41.17 -16.89 -14.30
C PRO A 3 -40.15 -15.87 -14.73
N THR A 4 -40.25 -14.64 -14.22
CA THR A 4 -39.24 -13.57 -14.35
C THR A 4 -38.00 -14.01 -13.57
N ASN A 5 -37.03 -14.50 -14.30
CA ASN A 5 -35.70 -14.82 -13.76
C ASN A 5 -34.96 -13.50 -13.45
N LYS A 6 -35.22 -12.93 -12.27
CA LYS A 6 -34.52 -11.74 -11.79
C LYS A 6 -33.07 -12.18 -11.48
N PRO A 7 -32.05 -11.58 -12.13
CA PRO A 7 -30.67 -11.95 -11.83
C PRO A 7 -30.41 -11.72 -10.32
N LEU A 8 -29.89 -12.74 -9.65
CA LEU A 8 -29.42 -12.65 -8.26
C LEU A 8 -28.33 -11.57 -8.20
N GLN A 9 -28.70 -10.40 -7.70
CA GLN A 9 -27.70 -9.38 -7.38
C GLN A 9 -26.84 -9.91 -6.22
N PRO A 10 -25.49 -9.88 -6.34
CA PRO A 10 -24.65 -10.25 -5.21
C PRO A 10 -25.00 -9.35 -4.02
N PRO A 11 -24.91 -9.88 -2.79
CA PRO A 11 -25.22 -9.10 -1.59
C PRO A 11 -24.34 -7.84 -1.57
N ALA A 12 -24.95 -6.71 -1.26
CA ALA A 12 -24.24 -5.43 -1.16
C ALA A 12 -23.16 -5.54 -0.07
N VAL A 13 -21.90 -5.35 -0.44
CA VAL A 13 -20.77 -5.35 0.50
C VAL A 13 -20.90 -4.13 1.41
N GLN A 14 -20.96 -4.35 2.72
CA GLN A 14 -20.99 -3.27 3.72
C GLN A 14 -19.57 -2.77 4.00
N ALA A 15 -19.41 -1.48 4.32
CA ALA A 15 -18.12 -0.92 4.68
C ALA A 15 -17.48 -1.63 5.87
N SER A 16 -18.28 -2.05 6.86
CA SER A 16 -17.86 -2.82 8.04
C SER A 16 -17.28 -4.21 7.72
N ASP A 17 -17.58 -4.77 6.53
CA ASP A 17 -17.04 -6.05 6.10
C ASP A 17 -15.64 -5.91 5.53
N LEU A 18 -15.21 -4.68 5.22
CA LEU A 18 -13.92 -4.41 4.62
C LEU A 18 -12.81 -4.38 5.68
N ARG A 19 -11.74 -5.10 5.38
CA ARG A 19 -10.48 -5.10 6.12
C ARG A 19 -9.37 -4.81 5.16
N VAL A 20 -8.82 -3.59 5.26
CA VAL A 20 -7.80 -3.07 4.33
C VAL A 20 -6.42 -3.14 4.98
N ALA A 21 -5.51 -3.90 4.38
CA ALA A 21 -4.09 -3.84 4.69
C ALA A 21 -3.41 -2.87 3.72
N LEU A 22 -3.05 -1.68 4.18
CA LEU A 22 -2.41 -0.65 3.38
C LEU A 22 -0.89 -0.71 3.54
N PHE A 23 -0.17 -0.83 2.43
CA PHE A 23 1.29 -0.84 2.38
C PHE A 23 1.82 0.44 1.75
N SER A 24 2.70 1.13 2.48
CA SER A 24 3.32 2.38 2.03
C SER A 24 4.81 2.40 2.37
N GLY A 25 5.66 2.81 1.44
CA GLY A 25 7.08 3.04 1.70
C GLY A 25 7.35 4.26 2.58
N ASN A 26 6.41 5.20 2.62
CA ASN A 26 6.40 6.36 3.50
C ASN A 26 4.95 6.67 3.87
N TYR A 27 4.63 6.71 5.16
CA TYR A 27 3.27 6.99 5.59
C TYR A 27 3.14 8.30 6.35
N ASN A 28 4.07 8.60 7.29
CA ASN A 28 3.99 9.78 8.14
C ASN A 28 5.36 10.38 8.54
N TYR A 29 6.48 9.78 8.14
CA TYR A 29 7.78 10.25 8.57
C TYR A 29 8.36 11.38 7.69
N VAL A 30 7.84 11.57 6.47
CA VAL A 30 8.07 12.77 5.65
C VAL A 30 6.71 13.40 5.35
N ARG A 31 6.64 14.73 5.45
CA ARG A 31 5.41 15.48 5.15
C ARG A 31 5.39 15.85 3.67
N ASP A 32 4.70 15.07 2.88
CA ASP A 32 4.43 15.34 1.47
C ASP A 32 2.94 15.17 1.14
N GLY A 33 2.56 15.52 -0.09
CA GLY A 33 1.16 15.48 -0.53
C GLY A 33 0.59 14.06 -0.57
N ALA A 34 1.39 13.08 -0.99
CA ALA A 34 0.98 11.68 -1.10
C ALA A 34 0.67 11.09 0.28
N ASN A 35 1.56 11.31 1.25
CA ASN A 35 1.40 10.80 2.61
C ASN A 35 0.21 11.44 3.33
N GLN A 36 0.02 12.75 3.15
CA GLN A 36 -1.15 13.43 3.69
C GLN A 36 -2.46 12.90 3.06
N ALA A 37 -2.46 12.64 1.74
CA ALA A 37 -3.61 12.06 1.06
C ALA A 37 -3.94 10.65 1.57
N LEU A 38 -2.92 9.80 1.76
CA LEU A 38 -3.10 8.46 2.34
C LEU A 38 -3.65 8.50 3.75
N ASN A 39 -3.14 9.39 4.61
CA ASN A 39 -3.65 9.55 5.98
C ASN A 39 -5.11 10.02 5.99
N ARG A 40 -5.49 10.95 5.11
CA ARG A 40 -6.88 11.39 4.94
C ARG A 40 -7.78 10.25 4.46
N LEU A 41 -7.30 9.44 3.50
CA LEU A 41 -8.02 8.26 3.01
C LEU A 41 -8.26 7.27 4.15
N VAL A 42 -7.23 6.94 4.93
CA VAL A 42 -7.36 6.03 6.08
C VAL A 42 -8.38 6.59 7.08
N GLY A 43 -8.27 7.87 7.42
CA GLY A 43 -9.24 8.52 8.32
C GLY A 43 -10.67 8.48 7.79
N TYR A 44 -10.86 8.65 6.48
CA TYR A 44 -12.18 8.51 5.87
C TYR A 44 -12.70 7.07 5.98
N LEU A 45 -11.88 6.07 5.62
CA LEU A 45 -12.26 4.66 5.66
C LEU A 45 -12.66 4.22 7.09
N LEU A 46 -11.88 4.64 8.09
CA LEU A 46 -12.19 4.36 9.51
C LEU A 46 -13.54 4.96 9.92
N ARG A 47 -13.84 6.20 9.50
CA ARG A 47 -15.15 6.81 9.78
C ARG A 47 -16.33 6.11 9.09
N GLN A 48 -16.06 5.42 7.98
CA GLN A 48 -17.07 4.58 7.30
C GLN A 48 -17.22 3.18 7.94
N GLY A 49 -16.48 2.88 9.02
CA GLY A 49 -16.52 1.57 9.69
C GLY A 49 -15.61 0.51 9.06
N VAL A 50 -14.79 0.87 8.07
CA VAL A 50 -13.78 -0.02 7.47
C VAL A 50 -12.67 -0.27 8.50
N LYS A 51 -12.23 -1.52 8.66
CA LYS A 51 -11.02 -1.83 9.45
C LYS A 51 -9.79 -1.61 8.58
N VAL A 52 -8.88 -0.74 9.03
CA VAL A 52 -7.66 -0.42 8.29
C VAL A 52 -6.44 -0.67 9.16
N ARG A 53 -5.45 -1.37 8.62
CA ARG A 53 -4.12 -1.53 9.22
C ARG A 53 -3.07 -1.11 8.21
N VAL A 54 -2.18 -0.22 8.64
CA VAL A 54 -1.14 0.36 7.80
C VAL A 54 0.19 -0.32 8.09
N TYR A 55 0.91 -0.68 7.05
CA TYR A 55 2.24 -1.29 7.12
C TYR A 55 3.24 -0.36 6.43
N SER A 56 4.10 0.26 7.21
CA SER A 56 5.07 1.25 6.72
C SER A 56 6.30 1.30 7.62
N PRO A 57 7.47 1.70 7.13
CA PRO A 57 8.58 2.06 7.99
C PRO A 57 8.19 3.16 8.97
N THR A 58 8.74 3.11 10.18
CA THR A 58 8.55 4.11 11.22
C THR A 58 9.86 4.82 11.55
N VAL A 59 9.76 5.97 12.22
CA VAL A 59 10.90 6.74 12.75
C VAL A 59 10.53 7.28 14.14
N ASP A 60 11.54 7.57 14.96
CA ASP A 60 11.33 8.09 16.32
C ASP A 60 10.60 9.44 16.34
N LYS A 61 10.86 10.28 15.33
CA LYS A 61 10.23 11.61 15.21
C LYS A 61 9.54 11.73 13.85
N PRO A 62 8.29 11.25 13.73
CA PRO A 62 7.53 11.39 12.50
C PRO A 62 7.16 12.85 12.24
N ALA A 63 6.98 13.22 10.98
CA ALA A 63 6.61 14.57 10.57
C ALA A 63 5.17 14.97 10.98
N PHE A 64 4.32 13.97 11.24
CA PHE A 64 2.96 14.14 11.78
C PHE A 64 2.45 12.80 12.36
N PRO A 65 1.43 12.85 13.26
CA PRO A 65 0.83 11.64 13.80
C PRO A 65 0.23 10.75 12.72
N ALA A 66 0.46 9.44 12.82
CA ALA A 66 -0.16 8.48 11.90
C ALA A 66 -1.67 8.38 12.15
N THR A 67 -2.43 8.26 11.07
CA THR A 67 -3.87 7.95 11.16
C THR A 67 -4.04 6.43 11.07
N GLY A 68 -4.77 5.86 12.03
CA GLY A 68 -5.05 4.42 12.10
C GLY A 68 -3.94 3.61 12.78
N ASP A 69 -4.09 2.29 12.70
CA ASP A 69 -3.19 1.31 13.31
C ASP A 69 -1.96 1.10 12.41
N LEU A 70 -0.79 1.54 12.88
CA LEU A 70 0.47 1.52 12.13
C LEU A 70 1.40 0.41 12.63
N VAL A 71 1.68 -0.54 11.75
CA VAL A 71 2.62 -1.65 11.97
C VAL A 71 3.95 -1.31 11.29
N ASP A 72 5.03 -1.31 12.10
CA ASP A 72 6.36 -1.01 11.61
C ASP A 72 6.90 -2.10 10.67
N ILE A 73 7.49 -1.66 9.56
CA ILE A 73 8.27 -2.48 8.63
C ILE A 73 9.74 -2.09 8.75
N PRO A 74 10.65 -3.04 9.00
CA PRO A 74 12.07 -2.76 9.04
C PRO A 74 12.57 -2.16 7.72
N ALA A 75 13.29 -1.06 7.84
CA ALA A 75 13.82 -0.33 6.70
C ALA A 75 15.16 0.29 7.04
N ILE A 76 15.96 0.57 6.02
CA ILE A 76 17.24 1.28 6.13
C ILE A 76 17.11 2.69 5.53
N PRO A 77 17.89 3.66 6.00
CA PRO A 77 17.96 4.97 5.35
C PRO A 77 18.46 4.83 3.91
N ILE A 78 17.91 5.62 2.99
CA ILE A 78 18.40 5.68 1.60
C ILE A 78 19.71 6.47 1.57
N PRO A 79 20.80 5.92 1.02
CA PRO A 79 22.06 6.66 0.86
C PRO A 79 21.85 7.98 0.10
N GLY A 80 22.35 9.08 0.64
CA GLY A 80 22.18 10.44 0.08
C GLY A 80 20.78 11.06 0.29
N ARG A 81 19.82 10.32 0.81
CA ARG A 81 18.44 10.76 1.12
C ARG A 81 17.97 10.12 2.42
N SER A 82 18.71 10.37 3.50
CA SER A 82 18.49 9.73 4.81
C SER A 82 17.12 10.03 5.44
N GLU A 83 16.42 11.04 4.96
CA GLU A 83 15.04 11.34 5.32
C GLU A 83 14.05 10.29 4.80
N TYR A 84 14.43 9.51 3.76
CA TYR A 84 13.61 8.40 3.26
C TYR A 84 14.14 7.05 3.73
N ARG A 85 13.23 6.10 3.85
CA ARG A 85 13.50 4.73 4.29
C ARG A 85 13.28 3.75 3.14
N TRP A 86 14.17 2.78 3.01
CA TRP A 86 14.03 1.69 2.06
C TRP A 86 13.60 0.43 2.82
N PRO A 87 12.32 0.02 2.71
CA PRO A 87 11.86 -1.22 3.30
C PRO A 87 12.45 -2.41 2.55
N LEU A 88 13.09 -3.34 3.27
CA LEU A 88 13.87 -4.43 2.67
C LEU A 88 13.06 -5.69 2.44
N ALA A 89 12.10 -5.98 3.30
CA ALA A 89 11.36 -7.24 3.27
C ALA A 89 10.03 -7.16 4.02
N LEU A 90 9.23 -8.21 3.87
CA LEU A 90 8.07 -8.48 4.71
C LEU A 90 8.48 -9.56 5.75
N PRO A 91 8.95 -9.17 6.94
CA PRO A 91 9.47 -10.11 7.93
C PRO A 91 8.38 -11.04 8.47
N ALA A 92 8.80 -12.13 9.12
CA ALA A 92 7.87 -13.14 9.63
C ALA A 92 6.82 -12.56 10.59
N ARG A 93 7.22 -11.61 11.47
CA ARG A 93 6.30 -10.92 12.39
C ARG A 93 5.19 -10.16 11.64
N VAL A 94 5.55 -9.44 10.57
CA VAL A 94 4.58 -8.68 9.76
C VAL A 94 3.66 -9.62 8.98
N ARG A 95 4.21 -10.73 8.43
CA ARG A 95 3.38 -11.75 7.76
C ARG A 95 2.41 -12.43 8.71
N ARG A 96 2.79 -12.66 9.98
CA ARG A 96 1.89 -13.20 11.02
C ARG A 96 0.79 -12.21 11.35
N ASP A 97 1.13 -10.97 11.62
CA ASP A 97 0.18 -9.88 11.88
C ASP A 97 -0.82 -9.72 10.72
N LEU A 98 -0.33 -9.71 9.48
CA LEU A 98 -1.15 -9.64 8.28
C LEU A 98 -2.13 -10.83 8.17
N LYS A 99 -1.67 -12.04 8.53
CA LYS A 99 -2.52 -13.24 8.55
C LYS A 99 -3.58 -13.16 9.66
N GLU A 100 -3.23 -12.67 10.84
CA GLU A 100 -4.15 -12.47 11.97
C GLU A 100 -5.17 -11.37 11.67
N PHE A 101 -4.75 -10.28 11.07
CA PHE A 101 -5.64 -9.21 10.62
C PHE A 101 -6.63 -9.70 9.55
N ASN A 102 -6.24 -10.69 8.76
CA ASN A 102 -7.06 -11.35 7.74
C ASN A 102 -7.74 -10.34 6.79
N PRO A 103 -6.97 -9.53 6.04
CA PRO A 103 -7.53 -8.53 5.14
C PRO A 103 -8.27 -9.17 3.98
N ASN A 104 -9.31 -8.52 3.49
CA ASN A 104 -9.96 -8.85 2.21
C ASN A 104 -9.58 -7.88 1.08
N ILE A 105 -8.85 -6.80 1.43
CA ILE A 105 -8.22 -5.88 0.46
C ILE A 105 -6.78 -5.62 0.90
N VAL A 106 -5.85 -5.72 -0.04
CA VAL A 106 -4.48 -5.22 0.07
C VAL A 106 -4.37 -3.96 -0.78
N HIS A 107 -4.07 -2.83 -0.16
CA HIS A 107 -3.84 -1.57 -0.85
C HIS A 107 -2.33 -1.27 -0.86
N VAL A 108 -1.75 -1.07 -2.03
CA VAL A 108 -0.34 -0.72 -2.20
C VAL A 108 -0.21 0.70 -2.77
N SER A 109 0.59 1.54 -2.12
CA SER A 109 0.80 2.94 -2.54
C SER A 109 2.16 3.18 -3.18
N SER A 110 3.05 2.19 -3.18
CA SER A 110 4.38 2.28 -3.77
C SER A 110 4.82 0.95 -4.41
N PRO A 111 5.49 1.00 -5.58
CA PRO A 111 6.02 -0.17 -6.27
C PRO A 111 7.40 -0.59 -5.72
N ASP A 112 7.59 -0.49 -4.42
CA ASP A 112 8.81 -0.91 -3.72
C ASP A 112 8.84 -2.42 -3.41
N VAL A 113 9.89 -2.87 -2.75
CA VAL A 113 10.09 -4.29 -2.39
C VAL A 113 8.92 -4.81 -1.55
N VAL A 114 8.42 -4.02 -0.61
CA VAL A 114 7.32 -4.42 0.27
C VAL A 114 5.99 -4.44 -0.50
N GLY A 115 5.74 -3.45 -1.36
CA GLY A 115 4.59 -3.45 -2.25
C GLY A 115 4.55 -4.70 -3.14
N HIS A 116 5.68 -5.08 -3.77
CA HIS A 116 5.79 -6.32 -4.53
C HIS A 116 5.51 -7.57 -3.68
N ARG A 117 6.01 -7.62 -2.45
CA ARG A 117 5.79 -8.74 -1.51
C ARG A 117 4.33 -8.80 -1.06
N ALA A 118 3.71 -7.64 -0.79
CA ALA A 118 2.30 -7.53 -0.42
C ALA A 118 1.38 -8.04 -1.55
N VAL A 119 1.62 -7.61 -2.79
CA VAL A 119 0.89 -8.12 -3.97
C VAL A 119 1.06 -9.64 -4.11
N THR A 120 2.29 -10.14 -3.94
CA THR A 120 2.55 -11.59 -4.03
C THR A 120 1.81 -12.36 -2.93
N TRP A 121 1.79 -11.83 -1.71
CA TRP A 121 1.04 -12.41 -0.59
C TRP A 121 -0.46 -12.41 -0.88
N ALA A 122 -1.01 -11.29 -1.31
CA ALA A 122 -2.43 -11.14 -1.63
C ALA A 122 -2.89 -12.16 -2.68
N ARG A 123 -2.12 -12.30 -3.77
CA ARG A 123 -2.42 -13.28 -4.83
C ARG A 123 -2.43 -14.73 -4.33
N ARG A 124 -1.45 -15.10 -3.50
CA ARG A 124 -1.38 -16.44 -2.90
C ARG A 124 -2.54 -16.74 -1.98
N ASN A 125 -3.09 -15.70 -1.33
CA ASN A 125 -4.20 -15.81 -0.40
C ASN A 125 -5.56 -15.43 -1.04
N LYS A 126 -5.60 -15.19 -2.36
CA LYS A 126 -6.82 -14.81 -3.11
C LYS A 126 -7.48 -13.53 -2.56
N VAL A 127 -6.68 -12.59 -2.08
CA VAL A 127 -7.11 -11.27 -1.58
C VAL A 127 -7.06 -10.25 -2.71
N ALA A 128 -8.10 -9.42 -2.80
CA ALA A 128 -8.16 -8.34 -3.79
C ALA A 128 -7.02 -7.32 -3.58
N VAL A 129 -6.47 -6.79 -4.67
CA VAL A 129 -5.40 -5.78 -4.64
C VAL A 129 -5.88 -4.48 -5.26
N VAL A 130 -5.65 -3.39 -4.55
CA VAL A 130 -5.81 -2.01 -5.05
C VAL A 130 -4.44 -1.36 -5.07
N ALA A 131 -4.08 -0.70 -6.15
CA ALA A 131 -2.86 0.08 -6.24
C ALA A 131 -3.21 1.56 -6.47
N SER A 132 -2.61 2.46 -5.67
CA SER A 132 -2.70 3.90 -5.91
C SER A 132 -1.35 4.42 -6.44
N VAL A 133 -1.42 5.28 -7.45
CA VAL A 133 -0.23 5.90 -8.05
C VAL A 133 -0.23 7.36 -7.63
N HIS A 134 0.64 7.71 -6.70
CA HIS A 134 0.81 9.08 -6.23
C HIS A 134 2.01 9.79 -6.86
N THR A 135 2.96 9.01 -7.40
CA THR A 135 4.22 9.52 -7.93
C THR A 135 4.61 8.74 -9.19
N ARG A 136 4.99 9.48 -10.23
CA ARG A 136 5.56 8.90 -11.43
C ARG A 136 7.05 8.65 -11.22
N PHE A 137 7.40 7.52 -10.64
CA PHE A 137 8.80 7.17 -10.34
C PHE A 137 9.67 7.06 -11.60
N ASP A 138 9.09 6.75 -12.76
CA ASP A 138 9.78 6.71 -14.04
C ASP A 138 10.37 8.06 -14.43
N THR A 139 9.70 9.17 -14.11
CA THR A 139 10.18 10.52 -14.44
C THR A 139 11.21 11.05 -13.44
N TYR A 140 11.27 10.47 -12.22
CA TYR A 140 12.21 10.90 -11.19
C TYR A 140 13.68 10.58 -11.54
N LEU A 141 13.91 9.54 -12.33
CA LEU A 141 15.25 9.16 -12.77
C LEU A 141 15.94 10.25 -13.57
N ALA A 142 15.18 11.08 -14.31
CA ALA A 142 15.72 12.20 -15.04
C ALA A 142 16.36 13.27 -14.13
N TYR A 143 15.78 13.51 -12.94
CA TYR A 143 16.33 14.46 -11.96
C TYR A 143 17.63 13.99 -11.32
N TYR A 144 17.93 12.70 -11.38
CA TYR A 144 19.15 12.10 -10.81
C TYR A 144 20.19 11.75 -11.88
N HIS A 145 20.05 12.25 -13.12
CA HIS A 145 20.92 11.90 -14.26
C HIS A 145 20.99 10.39 -14.55
N LEU A 146 19.93 9.65 -14.21
CA LEU A 146 19.82 8.20 -14.40
C LEU A 146 18.85 7.82 -15.54
N GLN A 147 18.75 8.66 -16.57
CA GLN A 147 17.83 8.46 -17.71
C GLN A 147 18.04 7.10 -18.41
N ALA A 148 19.29 6.60 -18.40
CA ALA A 148 19.60 5.29 -18.97
C ALA A 148 18.85 4.13 -18.29
N LEU A 149 18.41 4.31 -17.03
CA LEU A 149 17.65 3.31 -16.26
C LEU A 149 16.13 3.47 -16.42
N GLU A 150 15.67 4.49 -17.12
CA GLU A 150 14.24 4.78 -17.32
C GLU A 150 13.46 3.60 -17.97
N PRO A 151 13.98 2.93 -19.03
CA PRO A 151 13.31 1.77 -19.62
C PRO A 151 13.15 0.62 -18.63
N LEU A 152 14.18 0.37 -17.80
CA LEU A 152 14.16 -0.67 -16.77
C LEU A 152 13.12 -0.34 -15.70
N ALA A 153 13.12 0.89 -15.18
CA ALA A 153 12.14 1.35 -14.19
C ALA A 153 10.72 1.26 -14.73
N ARG A 154 10.50 1.69 -15.96
CA ARG A 154 9.21 1.56 -16.65
C ARG A 154 8.77 0.11 -16.80
N GLY A 155 9.70 -0.80 -17.13
CA GLY A 155 9.45 -2.24 -17.18
C GLY A 155 9.03 -2.82 -15.83
N ILE A 156 9.74 -2.44 -14.75
CA ILE A 156 9.42 -2.86 -13.37
C ILE A 156 8.04 -2.34 -12.96
N MET A 157 7.74 -1.06 -13.20
CA MET A 157 6.44 -0.46 -12.86
C MET A 157 5.31 -1.11 -13.67
N ARG A 158 5.49 -1.29 -14.97
CA ARG A 158 4.51 -2.00 -15.80
C ARG A 158 4.24 -3.40 -15.27
N ARG A 159 5.29 -4.15 -14.93
CA ARG A 159 5.15 -5.49 -14.33
C ARG A 159 4.45 -5.45 -12.97
N PHE A 160 4.62 -4.38 -12.19
CA PHE A 160 3.96 -4.23 -10.89
C PHE A 160 2.47 -3.99 -11.04
N TYR A 161 2.06 -3.03 -11.88
CA TYR A 161 0.66 -2.62 -12.04
C TYR A 161 -0.17 -3.57 -12.92
N HIS A 162 0.46 -4.44 -13.71
CA HIS A 162 -0.22 -5.46 -14.52
C HIS A 162 -0.25 -6.85 -13.84
N ARG A 163 0.08 -6.94 -12.57
CA ARG A 163 -0.02 -8.18 -11.79
C ARG A 163 -1.40 -8.34 -11.20
#